data_864c1183da498f35d50418f2026273c0
#
_entry.id   864c1183da498f35d50418f2026273c0
#
_cell.length_a   1.000
_cell.length_b   1.000
_cell.length_c   1.000
_cell.angle_alpha   90.00
_cell.angle_beta   90.00
_cell.angle_gamma   90.00
#
_symmetry.space_group_name_H-M   'P 1'
#
loop_
_entity.id
_entity.type
_entity.pdbx_description
1 polymer ?
#
loop_
_entity_poly.entity_id
_entity_poly.type
_entity_poly.pdbx_seq_one_letter_code
_entity_poly.pdbx_strand_id
1 'polypeptide(L)'
;MLDAFFTPIDEAIWAPFKERKELVGGKLLVNGKSFPKLKKAKLVVIGGGADADFFRRAFYKLSWRFGDLVMADLGNLVEASDEKQRQFALSEAVGELLEMGLKVVVVGGQSSQIYGHYKAYRQHETPVEIVQVTPGIDMEEGTPLRSILVEKPSNLF
;
A
#
# COMPACT_ATOMS: atom_id res chain seq x y z
N MET A 1 13.04 9.97 4.42
CA MET A 1 13.30 9.84 2.97
C MET A 1 12.54 8.60 2.52
N LEU A 2 11.42 8.83 1.86
CA LEU A 2 10.39 7.82 1.56
C LEU A 2 10.90 6.59 0.77
N ASP A 3 11.86 6.78 -0.11
CA ASP A 3 12.47 5.72 -0.93
C ASP A 3 13.14 4.60 -0.11
N ALA A 4 13.62 4.92 1.09
CA ALA A 4 14.25 3.95 1.99
C ALA A 4 13.27 2.88 2.54
N PHE A 5 11.96 3.13 2.48
CA PHE A 5 10.96 2.17 2.94
C PHE A 5 10.65 1.08 1.91
N PHE A 6 11.11 1.23 0.66
CA PHE A 6 10.67 0.36 -0.43
C PHE A 6 11.79 -0.32 -1.18
N THR A 7 11.62 -1.61 -1.40
CA THR A 7 12.42 -2.38 -2.36
C THR A 7 11.87 -2.16 -3.76
N PRO A 8 12.70 -1.81 -4.76
CA PRO A 8 12.27 -1.67 -6.14
C PRO A 8 11.61 -2.93 -6.70
N ILE A 9 10.68 -2.73 -7.64
CA ILE A 9 10.00 -3.83 -8.32
C ILE A 9 10.97 -4.47 -9.32
N ASP A 10 11.03 -5.81 -9.32
CA ASP A 10 11.85 -6.57 -10.24
C ASP A 10 11.57 -6.17 -11.70
N GLU A 11 12.63 -5.95 -12.47
CA GLU A 11 12.55 -5.54 -13.87
C GLU A 11 11.73 -6.52 -14.71
N ALA A 12 11.78 -7.82 -14.43
CA ALA A 12 10.99 -8.83 -15.11
C ALA A 12 9.48 -8.68 -14.93
N ILE A 13 9.03 -7.94 -13.90
CA ILE A 13 7.61 -7.70 -13.65
C ILE A 13 7.10 -6.50 -14.43
N TRP A 14 7.84 -5.38 -14.48
CA TRP A 14 7.33 -4.13 -15.06
C TRP A 14 7.84 -3.82 -16.47
N ALA A 15 9.06 -4.23 -16.82
CA ALA A 15 9.67 -3.89 -18.12
C ALA A 15 8.85 -4.35 -19.33
N PRO A 16 8.18 -5.54 -19.32
CA PRO A 16 7.35 -5.96 -20.44
C PRO A 16 6.20 -5.01 -20.78
N PHE A 17 5.81 -4.14 -19.84
CA PHE A 17 4.66 -3.25 -19.99
C PHE A 17 5.07 -1.80 -20.28
N LYS A 18 6.33 -1.42 -20.18
CA LYS A 18 6.82 -0.05 -20.25
C LYS A 18 6.27 0.75 -21.45
N GLU A 19 6.18 0.13 -22.60
CA GLU A 19 5.68 0.76 -23.84
C GLU A 19 4.18 0.49 -24.10
N ARG A 20 3.52 -0.29 -23.25
CA ARG A 20 2.12 -0.71 -23.41
C ARG A 20 1.16 0.28 -22.72
N LYS A 21 0.99 1.47 -23.29
CA LYS A 21 0.19 2.57 -22.68
C LYS A 21 -1.32 2.26 -22.57
N GLU A 22 -1.80 1.24 -23.26
CA GLU A 22 -3.17 0.71 -23.15
C GLU A 22 -3.37 -0.17 -21.89
N LEU A 23 -2.28 -0.57 -21.22
CA LEU A 23 -2.30 -1.40 -20.03
C LEU A 23 -1.91 -0.61 -18.78
N VAL A 24 -2.34 -1.13 -17.61
CA VAL A 24 -2.02 -0.55 -16.30
C VAL A 24 -0.51 -0.42 -16.13
N GLY A 25 0.25 -1.50 -16.32
CA GLY A 25 1.70 -1.49 -16.12
C GLY A 25 2.46 -0.48 -16.99
N GLY A 26 1.91 -0.09 -18.15
CA GLY A 26 2.51 0.92 -19.02
C GLY A 26 2.14 2.37 -18.66
N LYS A 27 1.17 2.56 -17.77
CA LYS A 27 0.71 3.88 -17.31
C LYS A 27 1.24 4.23 -15.90
N LEU A 28 1.60 3.24 -15.10
CA LEU A 28 2.09 3.47 -13.76
C LEU A 28 3.45 4.17 -13.72
N LEU A 29 3.65 5.00 -12.71
CA LEU A 29 4.97 5.44 -12.28
C LEU A 29 5.56 4.35 -11.38
N VAL A 30 6.51 3.60 -11.90
CA VAL A 30 7.02 2.39 -11.22
C VAL A 30 8.35 2.67 -10.54
N ASN A 31 8.49 2.26 -9.28
CA ASN A 31 9.77 2.18 -8.59
C ASN A 31 10.55 0.96 -9.13
N GLY A 32 11.28 1.16 -10.21
CA GLY A 32 12.10 0.16 -10.86
C GLY A 32 13.58 0.54 -10.77
N LYS A 33 14.10 1.20 -11.82
CA LYS A 33 15.51 1.66 -11.83
C LYS A 33 15.77 2.90 -10.96
N SER A 34 14.71 3.66 -10.64
CA SER A 34 14.78 4.83 -9.77
C SER A 34 13.42 5.07 -9.13
N PHE A 35 13.43 5.69 -7.96
CA PHE A 35 12.20 6.06 -7.26
C PHE A 35 11.42 7.11 -8.07
N PRO A 36 10.10 6.93 -8.29
CA PRO A 36 9.31 7.80 -9.13
C PRO A 36 9.03 9.17 -8.48
N LYS A 37 8.89 10.20 -9.32
CA LYS A 37 8.46 11.53 -8.86
C LYS A 37 6.95 11.53 -8.60
N LEU A 38 6.55 11.66 -7.35
CA LEU A 38 5.15 11.52 -6.93
C LEU A 38 4.30 12.80 -7.05
N LYS A 39 4.89 13.95 -7.43
CA LYS A 39 4.21 15.26 -7.47
C LYS A 39 2.86 15.26 -8.22
N LYS A 40 2.71 14.42 -9.24
CA LYS A 40 1.47 14.32 -10.02
C LYS A 40 0.61 13.12 -9.63
N ALA A 41 1.13 12.21 -8.83
CA ALA A 41 0.38 11.04 -8.39
C ALA A 41 -0.81 11.45 -7.51
N LYS A 42 -1.87 10.65 -7.56
CA LYS A 42 -3.06 10.76 -6.72
C LYS A 42 -3.31 9.49 -5.92
N LEU A 43 -2.79 8.37 -6.41
CA LEU A 43 -2.92 7.07 -5.79
C LEU A 43 -1.59 6.34 -5.88
N VAL A 44 -1.25 5.67 -4.79
CA VAL A 44 -0.02 4.88 -4.68
C VAL A 44 -0.38 3.45 -4.29
N VAL A 45 0.24 2.50 -4.97
CA VAL A 45 0.22 1.07 -4.61
C VAL A 45 1.54 0.74 -3.93
N ILE A 46 1.47 0.05 -2.80
CA ILE A 46 2.63 -0.49 -2.09
C ILE A 46 2.40 -1.96 -1.76
N GLY A 47 3.44 -2.76 -1.81
CA GLY A 47 3.40 -4.15 -1.38
C GLY A 47 3.70 -4.26 0.10
N GLY A 48 2.84 -4.96 0.85
CA GLY A 48 3.09 -5.30 2.26
C GLY A 48 4.11 -6.43 2.43
N GLY A 49 4.43 -7.14 1.35
CA GLY A 49 5.39 -8.25 1.31
C GLY A 49 5.63 -8.72 -0.12
N ALA A 50 6.50 -9.71 -0.29
CA ALA A 50 6.88 -10.25 -1.61
C ALA A 50 5.71 -10.87 -2.39
N ASP A 51 4.66 -11.32 -1.71
CA ASP A 51 3.43 -11.84 -2.31
C ASP A 51 2.68 -10.80 -3.16
N ALA A 52 2.90 -9.50 -2.93
CA ALA A 52 2.36 -8.43 -3.77
C ALA A 52 2.81 -8.54 -5.24
N ASP A 53 3.92 -9.23 -5.53
CA ASP A 53 4.40 -9.42 -6.89
C ASP A 53 3.47 -10.32 -7.72
N PHE A 54 2.75 -11.26 -7.09
CA PHE A 54 1.70 -12.03 -7.78
C PHE A 54 0.55 -11.13 -8.23
N PHE A 55 0.14 -10.20 -7.36
CA PHE A 55 -0.87 -9.20 -7.73
C PHE A 55 -0.38 -8.33 -8.90
N ARG A 56 0.86 -7.82 -8.86
CA ARG A 56 1.43 -6.98 -9.93
C ARG A 56 1.42 -7.69 -11.28
N ARG A 57 1.81 -8.98 -11.33
CA ARG A 57 1.82 -9.79 -12.56
C ARG A 57 0.45 -9.90 -13.21
N ALA A 58 -0.63 -9.85 -12.44
CA ALA A 58 -2.01 -9.83 -12.94
C ALA A 58 -2.47 -8.40 -13.23
N PHE A 59 -2.29 -7.49 -12.29
CA PHE A 59 -2.76 -6.11 -12.35
C PHE A 59 -2.19 -5.33 -13.54
N TYR A 60 -0.89 -5.48 -13.82
CA TYR A 60 -0.23 -4.76 -14.91
C TYR A 60 -0.74 -5.14 -16.29
N LYS A 61 -1.34 -6.32 -16.45
CA LYS A 61 -1.94 -6.82 -17.70
C LYS A 61 -3.33 -6.24 -17.98
N LEU A 62 -3.97 -5.66 -16.98
CA LEU A 62 -5.32 -5.12 -17.15
C LEU A 62 -5.30 -3.90 -18.08
N SER A 63 -6.37 -3.73 -18.86
CA SER A 63 -6.57 -2.53 -19.67
C SER A 63 -6.69 -1.30 -18.76
N TRP A 64 -6.07 -0.20 -19.17
CA TRP A 64 -6.20 1.07 -18.46
C TRP A 64 -7.63 1.62 -18.60
N ARG A 65 -8.30 1.83 -17.47
CA ARG A 65 -9.69 2.34 -17.41
C ARG A 65 -9.85 3.53 -16.45
N PHE A 66 -8.74 4.12 -16.00
CA PHE A 66 -8.75 5.12 -14.93
C PHE A 66 -8.61 6.57 -15.46
N GLY A 67 -8.86 6.80 -16.76
CA GLY A 67 -8.80 8.14 -17.35
C GLY A 67 -7.43 8.81 -17.13
N ASP A 68 -7.47 10.04 -16.60
CA ASP A 68 -6.27 10.85 -16.33
C ASP A 68 -5.66 10.63 -14.93
N LEU A 69 -6.13 9.62 -14.20
CA LEU A 69 -5.57 9.30 -12.90
C LEU A 69 -4.09 8.93 -13.02
N VAL A 70 -3.24 9.64 -12.30
CA VAL A 70 -1.82 9.28 -12.20
C VAL A 70 -1.62 8.41 -10.96
N MET A 71 -1.17 7.19 -11.21
CA MET A 71 -0.89 6.20 -10.16
C MET A 71 0.60 5.86 -10.13
N ALA A 72 1.11 5.56 -8.94
CA ALA A 72 2.46 5.06 -8.77
C ALA A 72 2.43 3.68 -8.07
N ASP A 73 3.40 2.82 -8.36
CA ASP A 73 3.68 1.61 -7.60
C ASP A 73 5.11 1.71 -7.05
N LEU A 74 5.21 1.75 -5.72
CA LEU A 74 6.48 1.99 -5.04
C LEU A 74 7.27 0.71 -4.70
N GLY A 75 6.74 -0.45 -5.06
CA GLY A 75 7.37 -1.72 -4.73
C GLY A 75 6.94 -2.25 -3.38
N ASN A 76 7.73 -3.12 -2.81
CA ASN A 76 7.43 -3.78 -1.54
C ASN A 76 8.08 -3.04 -0.38
N LEU A 77 7.42 -3.01 0.77
CA LEU A 77 8.07 -2.59 2.01
C LEU A 77 9.33 -3.42 2.24
N VAL A 78 10.39 -2.76 2.67
CA VAL A 78 11.63 -3.42 3.07
C VAL A 78 11.31 -4.42 4.19
N GLU A 79 11.86 -5.62 4.08
CA GLU A 79 11.68 -6.65 5.10
C GLU A 79 12.18 -6.18 6.46
N ALA A 80 11.38 -6.42 7.48
CA ALA A 80 11.72 -6.14 8.86
C ALA A 80 11.79 -7.45 9.67
N SER A 81 12.62 -7.45 10.70
CA SER A 81 12.93 -8.66 11.49
C SER A 81 11.74 -9.18 12.27
N ASP A 82 10.80 -8.32 12.66
CA ASP A 82 9.63 -8.67 13.44
C ASP A 82 8.37 -7.92 13.02
N GLU A 83 7.23 -8.37 13.54
CA GLU A 83 5.92 -7.82 13.21
C GLU A 83 5.76 -6.35 13.61
N LYS A 84 6.27 -5.96 14.78
CA LYS A 84 6.15 -4.59 15.27
C LYS A 84 6.92 -3.62 14.37
N GLN A 85 8.11 -4.02 13.93
CA GLN A 85 8.89 -3.23 12.99
C GLN A 85 8.21 -3.12 11.63
N ARG A 86 7.57 -4.20 11.13
CA ARG A 86 6.77 -4.14 9.89
C ARG A 86 5.58 -3.20 10.01
N GLN A 87 4.83 -3.27 11.12
CA GLN A 87 3.72 -2.37 11.39
C GLN A 87 4.20 -0.92 11.49
N PHE A 88 5.31 -0.68 12.17
CA PHE A 88 5.91 0.65 12.29
C PHE A 88 6.35 1.19 10.92
N ALA A 89 7.11 0.41 10.16
CA ALA A 89 7.57 0.82 8.82
C ALA A 89 6.39 1.15 7.89
N LEU A 90 5.32 0.33 7.93
CA LEU A 90 4.11 0.60 7.17
C LEU A 90 3.43 1.90 7.63
N SER A 91 3.31 2.10 8.95
CA SER A 91 2.71 3.31 9.50
C SER A 91 3.45 4.58 9.06
N GLU A 92 4.78 4.58 9.15
CA GLU A 92 5.60 5.71 8.74
C GLU A 92 5.51 5.95 7.22
N ALA A 93 5.67 4.90 6.41
CA ALA A 93 5.58 5.02 4.95
C ALA A 93 4.22 5.54 4.48
N VAL A 94 3.13 5.02 5.05
CA VAL A 94 1.76 5.50 4.73
C VAL A 94 1.57 6.92 5.24
N GLY A 95 2.07 7.25 6.43
CA GLY A 95 2.02 8.60 6.99
C GLY A 95 2.66 9.63 6.06
N GLU A 96 3.91 9.42 5.62
CA GLU A 96 4.57 10.31 4.65
C GLU A 96 3.76 10.46 3.34
N LEU A 97 3.14 9.39 2.86
CA LEU A 97 2.30 9.44 1.65
C LEU A 97 1.01 10.23 1.86
N LEU A 98 0.37 10.11 3.04
CA LEU A 98 -0.82 10.87 3.40
C LEU A 98 -0.51 12.37 3.52
N GLU A 99 0.64 12.76 4.10
CA GLU A 99 1.11 14.15 4.15
C GLU A 99 1.29 14.76 2.75
N MET A 100 1.65 13.94 1.76
CA MET A 100 1.72 14.35 0.37
C MET A 100 0.33 14.44 -0.31
N GLY A 101 -0.76 14.14 0.39
CA GLY A 101 -2.13 14.13 -0.13
C GLY A 101 -2.43 12.95 -1.04
N LEU A 102 -1.71 11.85 -0.90
CA LEU A 102 -1.87 10.64 -1.72
C LEU A 102 -2.83 9.65 -1.07
N LYS A 103 -3.60 8.95 -1.89
CA LYS A 103 -4.35 7.76 -1.46
C LYS A 103 -3.45 6.54 -1.57
N VAL A 104 -3.48 5.69 -0.55
CA VAL A 104 -2.60 4.51 -0.47
C VAL A 104 -3.40 3.22 -0.56
N VAL A 105 -2.94 2.30 -1.40
CA VAL A 105 -3.43 0.93 -1.50
C VAL A 105 -2.29 0.00 -1.10
N VAL A 106 -2.48 -0.76 -0.05
CA VAL A 106 -1.55 -1.80 0.39
C VAL A 106 -2.00 -3.14 -0.17
N VAL A 107 -1.10 -3.88 -0.80
CA VAL A 107 -1.38 -5.16 -1.42
C VAL A 107 -0.48 -6.25 -0.84
N GLY A 108 -1.05 -7.39 -0.53
CA GLY A 108 -0.31 -8.51 0.06
C GLY A 108 0.15 -8.22 1.48
N GLY A 109 1.09 -9.02 1.96
CA GLY A 109 1.60 -8.94 3.32
C GLY A 109 0.73 -9.70 4.34
N GLN A 110 1.05 -9.54 5.59
CA GLN A 110 0.35 -10.21 6.70
C GLN A 110 -0.83 -9.37 7.20
N SER A 111 -1.88 -10.03 7.69
CA SER A 111 -3.07 -9.37 8.25
C SER A 111 -2.74 -8.39 9.38
N SER A 112 -1.71 -8.67 10.15
CA SER A 112 -1.23 -7.80 11.23
C SER A 112 -0.83 -6.39 10.76
N GLN A 113 -0.44 -6.24 9.49
CA GLN A 113 -0.09 -4.94 8.92
C GLN A 113 -1.29 -4.00 8.76
N ILE A 114 -2.53 -4.52 8.79
CA ILE A 114 -3.76 -3.69 8.80
C ILE A 114 -3.71 -2.70 9.97
N TYR A 115 -3.21 -3.13 11.12
CA TYR A 115 -3.06 -2.25 12.28
C TYR A 115 -2.03 -1.14 12.05
N GLY A 116 -0.89 -1.43 11.41
CA GLY A 116 0.09 -0.41 11.01
C GLY A 116 -0.49 0.62 10.03
N HIS A 117 -1.28 0.14 9.06
CA HIS A 117 -1.98 1.00 8.10
C HIS A 117 -2.98 1.93 8.81
N TYR A 118 -3.80 1.39 9.71
CA TYR A 118 -4.73 2.17 10.54
C TYR A 118 -4.01 3.23 11.39
N LYS A 119 -2.87 2.88 12.01
CA LYS A 119 -2.09 3.82 12.83
C LYS A 119 -1.63 5.05 12.06
N ALA A 120 -1.26 4.91 10.80
CA ALA A 120 -0.89 6.05 9.97
C ALA A 120 -2.01 7.11 9.89
N TYR A 121 -3.25 6.68 9.66
CA TYR A 121 -4.40 7.59 9.63
C TYR A 121 -4.67 8.22 11.00
N ARG A 122 -4.53 7.44 12.07
CA ARG A 122 -4.72 7.94 13.45
C ARG A 122 -3.72 9.04 13.81
N GLN A 123 -2.46 8.87 13.43
CA GLN A 123 -1.41 9.87 13.67
C GLN A 123 -1.67 11.20 12.96
N HIS A 124 -2.37 11.16 11.83
CA HIS A 124 -2.76 12.33 11.05
C HIS A 124 -4.14 12.90 11.44
N GLU A 125 -4.73 12.43 12.56
CA GLU A 125 -6.05 12.85 13.03
C GLU A 125 -7.15 12.76 11.96
N THR A 126 -6.94 11.91 10.96
CA THR A 126 -7.89 11.70 9.87
C THR A 126 -9.01 10.78 10.35
N PRO A 127 -10.28 11.19 10.26
CA PRO A 127 -11.41 10.30 10.56
C PRO A 127 -11.35 9.06 9.67
N VAL A 128 -11.47 7.87 10.27
CA VAL A 128 -11.37 6.60 9.56
C VAL A 128 -12.67 5.83 9.71
N GLU A 129 -13.30 5.52 8.60
CA GLU A 129 -14.34 4.49 8.51
C GLU A 129 -13.69 3.19 8.04
N ILE A 130 -13.95 2.09 8.75
CA ILE A 130 -13.37 0.79 8.42
C ILE A 130 -14.46 -0.12 7.88
N VAL A 131 -14.29 -0.57 6.66
CA VAL A 131 -15.12 -1.61 6.04
C VAL A 131 -14.26 -2.85 5.86
N GLN A 132 -14.65 -3.94 6.50
CA GLN A 132 -13.96 -5.21 6.37
C GLN A 132 -14.79 -6.18 5.52
N VAL A 133 -14.18 -6.71 4.46
CA VAL A 133 -14.75 -7.77 3.62
C VAL A 133 -13.96 -9.04 3.87
N THR A 134 -14.55 -10.01 4.54
CA THR A 134 -13.89 -11.26 4.96
C THR A 134 -14.93 -12.38 5.09
N PRO A 135 -14.53 -13.65 4.89
CA PRO A 135 -15.44 -14.79 5.13
C PRO A 135 -15.80 -14.97 6.61
N GLY A 136 -15.06 -14.40 7.54
CA GLY A 136 -15.31 -14.45 8.98
C GLY A 136 -14.68 -13.24 9.69
N ILE A 137 -15.25 -12.87 10.83
CA ILE A 137 -14.71 -11.80 11.68
C ILE A 137 -13.87 -12.44 12.77
N ASP A 138 -12.58 -12.17 12.74
CA ASP A 138 -11.66 -12.61 13.79
C ASP A 138 -11.55 -11.51 14.86
N MET A 139 -12.03 -11.84 16.05
CA MET A 139 -12.07 -10.96 17.23
C MET A 139 -11.24 -11.51 18.39
N GLU A 140 -10.38 -12.47 18.12
CA GLU A 140 -9.47 -13.00 19.14
C GLU A 140 -8.49 -11.94 19.61
N GLU A 141 -7.96 -12.12 20.81
CA GLU A 141 -6.96 -11.22 21.37
C GLU A 141 -5.70 -11.20 20.48
N GLY A 142 -5.21 -10.00 20.20
CA GLY A 142 -4.05 -9.82 19.31
C GLY A 142 -4.36 -9.71 17.83
N THR A 143 -5.63 -9.89 17.40
CA THR A 143 -5.98 -9.66 16.00
C THR A 143 -6.02 -8.17 15.67
N PRO A 144 -5.73 -7.79 14.41
CA PRO A 144 -5.70 -6.37 14.01
C PRO A 144 -7.02 -5.65 14.25
N LEU A 145 -8.14 -6.28 13.89
CA LEU A 145 -9.46 -5.68 14.07
C LEU A 145 -9.78 -5.43 15.55
N ARG A 146 -9.51 -6.41 16.42
CA ARG A 146 -9.71 -6.24 17.85
C ARG A 146 -8.82 -5.12 18.42
N SER A 147 -7.55 -5.05 17.99
CA SER A 147 -6.62 -4.00 18.41
C SER A 147 -7.14 -2.62 18.04
N ILE A 148 -7.65 -2.46 16.82
CA ILE A 148 -8.26 -1.22 16.34
C ILE A 148 -9.50 -0.84 17.18
N LEU A 149 -10.39 -1.82 17.45
CA LEU A 149 -11.61 -1.59 18.23
C LEU A 149 -11.35 -1.19 19.67
N VAL A 150 -10.32 -1.75 20.29
CA VAL A 150 -9.92 -1.42 21.67
C VAL A 150 -9.40 0.01 21.79
N GLU A 151 -8.73 0.52 20.76
CA GLU A 151 -8.25 1.91 20.72
C GLU A 151 -9.38 2.96 20.56
N LYS A 152 -10.65 2.53 20.47
CA LYS A 152 -11.83 3.38 20.31
C LYS A 152 -11.64 4.40 19.18
N PRO A 153 -11.73 3.99 17.91
CA PRO A 153 -11.85 4.94 16.83
C PRO A 153 -13.08 5.80 17.12
N SER A 154 -12.96 7.10 16.93
CA SER A 154 -13.97 8.09 17.34
C SER A 154 -15.34 7.93 16.67
N ASN A 155 -15.46 7.05 15.66
CA ASN A 155 -16.70 6.75 14.94
C ASN A 155 -16.68 5.28 14.51
N LEU A 156 -17.18 4.39 15.36
CA LEU A 156 -17.64 3.07 14.95
C LEU A 156 -19.17 3.13 14.80
N PHE A 157 -19.62 3.00 13.60
CA PHE A 157 -21.02 2.69 13.26
C PHE A 157 -21.13 1.24 12.83
#